data_9f6bb854256c921877163c5797b4c8f9
#
_entry.id   9f6bb854256c921877163c5797b4c8f9
#
_cell.length_a   1.000
_cell.length_b   1.000
_cell.length_c   1.000
_cell.angle_alpha   90.00
_cell.angle_beta   90.00
_cell.angle_gamma   90.00
#
_symmetry.space_group_name_H-M   'P 1'
#
loop_
_entity.id
_entity.type
_entity.pdbx_description
1 polymer ?
#
loop_
_entity_poly.entity_id
_entity_poly.type
_entity_poly.pdbx_seq_one_letter_code
_entity_poly.pdbx_strand_id
1 'polypeptide(L)'
;MRSIPDEEELDWMGQNCWFCNQRPPAHGKSRSVRLKKFADGAGSSVSILRCSVSVPRCNECAAGHLGLSSKATNVGLTGALLVFLVVVVWQPIEMPWWVKALLVVAGFLSGYKMGGSTTVLPPGQKPEHDAEAFMAVERLKRDGWTNDDQL
;
A
#
# COMPACT_ATOMS: atom_id res chain seq x y z
N MET A 1 -23.10 -3.73 25.10
CA MET A 1 -21.99 -2.96 25.68
C MET A 1 -20.72 -3.77 25.41
N ARG A 2 -19.85 -3.34 24.52
CA ARG A 2 -18.57 -4.01 24.25
C ARG A 2 -17.51 -3.36 25.11
N SER A 3 -16.77 -4.18 25.84
CA SER A 3 -15.64 -3.77 26.66
C SER A 3 -14.59 -3.09 25.75
N ILE A 4 -14.20 -1.90 26.12
CA ILE A 4 -12.97 -1.25 25.63
C ILE A 4 -11.83 -2.24 25.90
N PRO A 5 -10.90 -2.49 24.97
CA PRO A 5 -9.76 -3.36 25.22
C PRO A 5 -9.03 -2.87 26.49
N ASP A 6 -8.63 -3.82 27.33
CA ASP A 6 -7.94 -3.52 28.58
C ASP A 6 -6.64 -2.76 28.28
N GLU A 7 -6.30 -1.78 29.12
CA GLU A 7 -5.12 -0.92 28.91
C GLU A 7 -3.83 -1.73 28.77
N GLU A 8 -3.74 -2.92 29.36
CA GLU A 8 -2.61 -3.85 29.20
C GLU A 8 -2.48 -4.39 27.76
N GLU A 9 -3.58 -4.61 27.05
CA GLU A 9 -3.57 -5.08 25.65
C GLU A 9 -3.13 -3.96 24.69
N LEU A 10 -3.32 -2.70 25.07
CA LEU A 10 -2.84 -1.53 24.33
C LEU A 10 -1.33 -1.27 24.56
N ASP A 11 -0.80 -1.61 25.72
CA ASP A 11 0.57 -1.27 26.11
C ASP A 11 1.63 -2.09 25.35
N TRP A 12 1.42 -3.39 25.15
CA TRP A 12 2.38 -4.19 24.38
C TRP A 12 2.29 -3.96 22.86
N MET A 13 1.14 -3.52 22.34
CA MET A 13 0.97 -3.17 20.93
C MET A 13 1.78 -1.94 20.51
N GLY A 14 2.19 -1.09 21.48
CA GLY A 14 3.00 0.10 21.24
C GLY A 14 4.50 -0.10 21.38
N GLN A 15 4.97 -1.23 21.94
CA GLN A 15 6.38 -1.40 22.32
C GLN A 15 7.30 -1.71 21.13
N ASN A 16 6.80 -2.38 20.08
CA ASN A 16 7.60 -2.78 18.93
C ASN A 16 6.93 -2.46 17.59
N CYS A 17 7.76 -2.27 16.57
CA CYS A 17 7.31 -2.14 15.20
C CYS A 17 6.60 -3.41 14.73
N TRP A 18 5.36 -3.30 14.27
CA TRP A 18 4.59 -4.44 13.76
C TRP A 18 5.28 -5.21 12.62
N PHE A 19 6.02 -4.50 11.77
CA PHE A 19 6.60 -5.07 10.55
C PHE A 19 7.89 -5.85 10.79
N CYS A 20 8.71 -5.48 11.74
CA CYS A 20 9.97 -6.18 12.03
C CYS A 20 10.05 -6.79 13.43
N ASN A 21 9.22 -6.34 14.36
CA ASN A 21 9.20 -6.74 15.77
C ASN A 21 10.55 -6.62 16.52
N GLN A 22 11.48 -5.83 15.97
CA GLN A 22 12.84 -5.71 16.49
C GLN A 22 13.15 -4.35 17.13
N ARG A 23 12.39 -3.32 16.75
CA ARG A 23 12.67 -1.94 17.09
C ARG A 23 11.42 -1.22 17.58
N PRO A 24 11.58 -0.21 18.44
CA PRO A 24 10.46 0.60 18.85
C PRO A 24 9.86 1.36 17.66
N PRO A 25 8.56 1.63 17.69
CA PRO A 25 7.90 2.42 16.67
C PRO A 25 8.41 3.86 16.68
N ALA A 26 8.56 4.45 15.52
CA ALA A 26 8.99 5.83 15.38
C ALA A 26 7.77 6.77 15.35
N HIS A 27 7.87 7.87 16.10
CA HIS A 27 6.81 8.87 16.16
C HIS A 27 6.46 9.41 14.76
N GLY A 28 5.17 9.44 14.41
CA GLY A 28 4.71 9.94 13.11
C GLY A 28 5.02 9.05 11.90
N LYS A 29 5.54 7.83 12.10
CA LYS A 29 5.82 6.87 11.02
C LYS A 29 4.84 5.69 10.96
N SER A 30 3.76 5.72 11.73
CA SER A 30 2.71 4.71 11.67
C SER A 30 2.07 4.62 10.29
N ARG A 31 1.64 3.41 9.90
CA ARG A 31 0.82 3.18 8.72
C ARG A 31 -0.65 3.23 9.11
N SER A 32 -1.42 4.08 8.47
CA SER A 32 -2.87 4.17 8.69
C SER A 32 -3.60 3.21 7.77
N VAL A 33 -4.40 2.32 8.34
CA VAL A 33 -5.36 1.47 7.61
C VAL A 33 -6.74 2.08 7.78
N ARG A 34 -7.39 2.42 6.66
CA ARG A 34 -8.73 3.00 6.66
C ARG A 34 -9.78 1.90 6.49
N LEU A 35 -10.77 1.91 7.34
CA LEU A 35 -11.86 0.94 7.35
C LEU A 35 -13.20 1.67 7.27
N LYS A 36 -14.19 1.04 6.60
CA LYS A 36 -15.56 1.50 6.51
C LYS A 36 -16.50 0.40 6.91
N LYS A 37 -17.65 0.78 7.48
CA LYS A 37 -18.75 -0.10 7.80
C LYS A 37 -20.05 0.54 7.39
N PHE A 38 -20.90 -0.21 6.73
CA PHE A 38 -22.27 0.21 6.45
C PHE A 38 -23.11 -0.02 7.71
N ALA A 39 -23.75 1.04 8.20
CA ALA A 39 -24.72 0.95 9.28
C ALA A 39 -26.12 1.09 8.68
N ASP A 40 -26.96 0.10 8.96
CA ASP A 40 -28.37 0.18 8.58
C ASP A 40 -29.02 1.31 9.39
N GLY A 41 -29.34 2.39 8.72
CA GLY A 41 -30.12 3.47 9.31
C GLY A 41 -31.60 3.11 9.35
N ALA A 42 -32.32 3.60 10.34
CA ALA A 42 -33.77 3.50 10.38
C ALA A 42 -34.37 4.29 9.19
N GLY A 43 -34.80 3.58 8.16
CA GLY A 43 -35.29 4.15 6.91
C GLY A 43 -34.35 3.87 5.72
N SER A 44 -34.62 4.48 4.58
CA SER A 44 -33.87 4.27 3.32
C SER A 44 -32.48 4.91 3.27
N SER A 45 -31.94 5.44 4.38
CA SER A 45 -30.61 6.08 4.43
C SER A 45 -29.57 5.11 4.98
N VAL A 46 -28.58 4.75 4.13
CA VAL A 46 -27.39 3.99 4.53
C VAL A 46 -26.35 4.99 5.05
N SER A 47 -25.95 4.86 6.32
CA SER A 47 -24.84 5.64 6.86
C SER A 47 -23.53 4.87 6.77
N ILE A 48 -22.46 5.55 6.31
CA ILE A 48 -21.12 4.95 6.22
C ILE A 48 -20.31 5.44 7.42
N LEU A 49 -19.98 4.52 8.31
CA LEU A 49 -19.02 4.75 9.39
C LEU A 49 -17.61 4.53 8.86
N ARG A 50 -16.69 5.45 9.20
CA ARG A 50 -15.27 5.34 8.84
C ARG A 50 -14.41 5.39 10.09
N CYS A 51 -13.41 4.54 10.15
CA CYS A 51 -12.37 4.60 11.17
C CYS A 51 -10.99 4.40 10.55
N SER A 52 -9.95 4.85 11.24
CA SER A 52 -8.57 4.60 10.84
C SER A 52 -7.80 3.99 12.00
N VAL A 53 -7.07 2.92 11.72
CA VAL A 53 -6.22 2.22 12.69
C VAL A 53 -4.77 2.54 12.36
N SER A 54 -4.01 3.04 13.33
CA SER A 54 -2.58 3.32 13.17
C SER A 54 -1.77 2.08 13.53
N VAL A 55 -1.07 1.52 12.54
CA VAL A 55 -0.17 0.37 12.72
C VAL A 55 1.24 0.89 13.03
N PRO A 56 1.83 0.53 14.18
CA PRO A 56 3.13 1.06 14.60
C PRO A 56 4.26 0.59 13.68
N ARG A 57 5.12 1.53 13.25
CA ARG A 57 6.20 1.28 12.30
C ARG A 57 7.47 2.02 12.69
N CYS A 58 8.64 1.36 12.65
CA CYS A 58 9.94 1.99 12.87
C CYS A 58 10.42 2.75 11.61
N ASN A 59 11.45 3.60 11.75
CA ASN A 59 11.99 4.40 10.66
C ASN A 59 12.49 3.55 9.48
N GLU A 60 13.15 2.43 9.73
CA GLU A 60 13.70 1.58 8.67
C GLU A 60 12.61 0.86 7.88
N CYS A 61 11.59 0.32 8.55
CA CYS A 61 10.44 -0.24 7.87
C CYS A 61 9.68 0.83 7.07
N ALA A 62 9.57 2.05 7.59
CA ALA A 62 8.99 3.17 6.87
C ALA A 62 9.78 3.50 5.60
N ALA A 63 11.10 3.59 5.70
CA ALA A 63 11.99 3.85 4.56
C ALA A 63 11.95 2.69 3.54
N GLY A 64 11.95 1.44 4.01
CA GLY A 64 11.84 0.25 3.15
C GLY A 64 10.54 0.25 2.33
N HIS A 65 9.41 0.52 2.96
CA HIS A 65 8.12 0.57 2.26
C HIS A 65 8.01 1.75 1.27
N LEU A 66 8.58 2.93 1.60
CA LEU A 66 8.68 4.05 0.66
C LEU A 66 9.64 3.72 -0.50
N GLY A 67 10.74 3.04 -0.21
CA GLY A 67 11.69 2.59 -1.22
C GLY A 67 11.10 1.60 -2.22
N LEU A 68 10.15 0.75 -1.81
CA LEU A 68 9.41 -0.14 -2.70
C LEU A 68 8.62 0.64 -3.77
N SER A 69 7.86 1.62 -3.34
CA SER A 69 7.07 2.48 -4.25
C SER A 69 7.96 3.26 -5.23
N SER A 70 9.05 3.85 -4.72
CA SER A 70 10.02 4.60 -5.52
C SER A 70 10.71 3.74 -6.59
N LYS A 71 11.10 2.50 -6.25
CA LYS A 71 11.73 1.58 -7.20
C LYS A 71 10.80 1.17 -8.34
N ALA A 72 9.53 0.85 -8.02
CA ALA A 72 8.55 0.51 -9.04
C ALA A 72 8.36 1.64 -10.05
N THR A 73 8.28 2.89 -9.58
CA THR A 73 8.17 4.08 -10.45
C THR A 73 9.41 4.26 -11.32
N ASN A 74 10.61 4.10 -10.76
CA ASN A 74 11.86 4.25 -11.52
C ASN A 74 12.00 3.18 -12.61
N VAL A 75 11.66 1.91 -12.33
CA VAL A 75 11.68 0.84 -13.33
C VAL A 75 10.64 1.09 -14.42
N GLY A 76 9.43 1.58 -14.07
CA GLY A 76 8.43 1.96 -15.04
C GLY A 76 8.91 3.09 -15.96
N LEU A 77 9.53 4.12 -15.39
CA LEU A 77 10.08 5.26 -16.16
C LEU A 77 11.21 4.82 -17.10
N THR A 78 12.10 3.96 -16.63
CA THR A 78 13.21 3.41 -17.45
C THR A 78 12.65 2.57 -18.61
N GLY A 79 11.63 1.74 -18.36
CA GLY A 79 10.95 0.97 -19.39
C GLY A 79 10.29 1.85 -20.45
N ALA A 80 9.61 2.91 -20.03
CA ALA A 80 9.00 3.88 -20.96
C ALA A 80 10.05 4.61 -21.81
N LEU A 81 11.18 5.00 -21.19
CA LEU A 81 12.29 5.68 -21.90
C LEU A 81 12.91 4.77 -22.96
N LEU A 82 13.15 3.50 -22.65
CA LEU A 82 13.69 2.52 -23.61
C LEU A 82 12.74 2.33 -24.80
N VAL A 83 11.45 2.12 -24.55
CA VAL A 83 10.45 1.99 -25.61
C VAL A 83 10.40 3.27 -26.46
N PHE A 84 10.42 4.45 -25.82
CA PHE A 84 10.43 5.73 -26.52
C PHE A 84 11.65 5.86 -27.43
N LEU A 85 12.85 5.54 -26.95
CA LEU A 85 14.08 5.58 -27.75
C LEU A 85 14.02 4.63 -28.95
N VAL A 86 13.55 3.39 -28.75
CA VAL A 86 13.40 2.42 -29.84
C VAL A 86 12.40 2.93 -30.88
N VAL A 87 11.25 3.47 -30.46
CA VAL A 87 10.20 3.96 -31.37
C VAL A 87 10.63 5.23 -32.11
N VAL A 88 11.43 6.11 -31.50
CA VAL A 88 11.85 7.39 -32.10
C VAL A 88 13.09 7.21 -32.97
N VAL A 89 14.09 6.42 -32.48
CA VAL A 89 15.38 6.26 -33.19
C VAL A 89 15.28 5.25 -34.33
N TRP A 90 14.49 4.21 -34.16
CA TRP A 90 14.39 3.11 -35.13
C TRP A 90 13.24 3.30 -36.08
N GLN A 91 12.92 4.44 -36.55
CA GLN A 91 11.78 4.79 -37.45
C GLN A 91 11.62 3.92 -38.73
N PRO A 92 11.52 2.57 -38.70
CA PRO A 92 11.40 1.77 -39.94
C PRO A 92 9.98 1.75 -40.50
N ILE A 93 8.98 2.24 -39.75
CA ILE A 93 7.56 2.13 -40.14
C ILE A 93 6.86 3.46 -39.86
N GLU A 94 6.13 3.96 -40.85
CA GLU A 94 5.21 5.12 -40.72
C GLU A 94 4.01 4.74 -39.82
N MET A 95 4.23 4.65 -38.53
CA MET A 95 3.15 4.39 -37.56
C MET A 95 2.45 5.69 -37.17
N PRO A 96 1.10 5.68 -37.07
CA PRO A 96 0.34 6.79 -36.54
C PRO A 96 0.83 7.17 -35.14
N TRP A 97 0.84 8.46 -34.82
CA TRP A 97 1.35 8.98 -33.54
C TRP A 97 0.68 8.36 -32.30
N TRP A 98 -0.61 8.02 -32.38
CA TRP A 98 -1.35 7.39 -31.28
C TRP A 98 -0.88 5.96 -30.98
N VAL A 99 -0.42 5.20 -32.01
CA VAL A 99 0.19 3.86 -31.78
C VAL A 99 1.50 4.00 -31.03
N LYS A 100 2.33 5.00 -31.37
CA LYS A 100 3.58 5.30 -30.68
C LYS A 100 3.32 5.64 -29.21
N ALA A 101 2.30 6.47 -28.92
CA ALA A 101 1.90 6.80 -27.56
C ALA A 101 1.44 5.57 -26.77
N LEU A 102 0.65 4.68 -27.35
CA LEU A 102 0.20 3.44 -26.70
C LEU A 102 1.37 2.52 -26.35
N LEU A 103 2.36 2.39 -27.22
CA LEU A 103 3.56 1.57 -26.96
C LEU A 103 4.37 2.11 -25.77
N VAL A 104 4.54 3.43 -25.66
CA VAL A 104 5.23 4.06 -24.52
C VAL A 104 4.47 3.81 -23.21
N VAL A 105 3.14 3.98 -23.22
CA VAL A 105 2.29 3.70 -22.05
C VAL A 105 2.36 2.23 -21.65
N ALA A 106 2.30 1.31 -22.62
CA ALA A 106 2.43 -0.13 -22.35
C ALA A 106 3.81 -0.48 -21.77
N GLY A 107 4.89 0.13 -22.26
CA GLY A 107 6.24 -0.02 -21.71
C GLY A 107 6.33 0.47 -20.25
N PHE A 108 5.72 1.62 -19.95
CA PHE A 108 5.64 2.14 -18.57
C PHE A 108 4.90 1.19 -17.65
N LEU A 109 3.71 0.74 -18.03
CA LEU A 109 2.87 -0.15 -17.22
C LEU A 109 3.54 -1.51 -16.98
N SER A 110 4.20 -2.06 -18.00
CA SER A 110 4.94 -3.32 -17.89
C SER A 110 6.13 -3.18 -16.94
N GLY A 111 6.92 -2.13 -17.08
CA GLY A 111 8.05 -1.84 -16.20
C GLY A 111 7.61 -1.59 -14.76
N TYR A 112 6.54 -0.84 -14.58
CA TYR A 112 5.96 -0.58 -13.25
C TYR A 112 5.54 -1.88 -12.54
N LYS A 113 4.84 -2.77 -13.25
CA LYS A 113 4.41 -4.07 -12.73
C LYS A 113 5.59 -4.98 -12.36
N MET A 114 6.61 -5.04 -13.21
CA MET A 114 7.83 -5.82 -12.93
C MET A 114 8.63 -5.24 -11.76
N GLY A 115 8.78 -3.92 -11.67
CA GLY A 115 9.49 -3.25 -10.59
C GLY A 115 8.84 -3.48 -9.22
N GLY A 116 7.51 -3.55 -9.16
CA GLY A 116 6.77 -3.88 -7.94
C GLY A 116 6.96 -5.33 -7.47
N SER A 117 7.14 -6.26 -8.42
CA SER A 117 7.23 -7.69 -8.13
C SER A 117 8.62 -8.14 -7.64
N THR A 118 9.68 -7.40 -7.96
CA THR A 118 11.08 -7.82 -7.72
C THR A 118 11.71 -7.21 -6.48
N THR A 119 10.98 -6.38 -5.73
CA THR A 119 11.52 -5.73 -4.54
C THR A 119 11.50 -6.69 -3.34
N VAL A 120 12.66 -7.28 -3.06
CA VAL A 120 12.87 -8.08 -1.85
C VAL A 120 13.07 -7.12 -0.67
N LEU A 121 12.21 -7.25 0.34
CA LEU A 121 12.40 -6.53 1.60
C LEU A 121 13.63 -7.10 2.34
N PRO A 122 14.34 -6.26 3.12
CA PRO A 122 15.38 -6.72 4.01
C PRO A 122 14.88 -7.85 4.93
N PRO A 123 15.77 -8.78 5.36
CA PRO A 123 15.38 -9.84 6.29
C PRO A 123 14.70 -9.28 7.54
N GLY A 124 13.59 -9.88 7.93
CA GLY A 124 12.80 -9.47 9.09
C GLY A 124 11.78 -8.35 8.83
N GLN A 125 11.70 -7.81 7.62
CA GLN A 125 10.63 -6.86 7.26
C GLN A 125 9.49 -7.57 6.54
N LYS A 126 8.26 -7.25 6.93
CA LYS A 126 7.04 -7.73 6.27
C LYS A 126 6.61 -6.76 5.16
N PRO A 127 5.90 -7.24 4.12
CA PRO A 127 5.31 -6.38 3.10
C PRO A 127 4.34 -5.35 3.70
N GLU A 128 4.17 -4.23 3.02
CA GLU A 128 3.32 -3.14 3.52
C GLU A 128 1.84 -3.55 3.68
N HIS A 129 1.36 -4.47 2.84
CA HIS A 129 0.00 -5.00 2.93
C HIS A 129 -0.26 -5.82 4.21
N ASP A 130 0.78 -6.33 4.87
CA ASP A 130 0.65 -7.01 6.17
C ASP A 130 0.13 -6.09 7.29
N ALA A 131 0.03 -4.77 7.04
CA ALA A 131 -0.67 -3.86 7.95
C ALA A 131 -2.14 -4.27 8.17
N GLU A 132 -2.74 -4.95 7.20
CA GLU A 132 -4.10 -5.47 7.30
C GLU A 132 -4.23 -6.68 8.25
N ALA A 133 -3.14 -7.41 8.47
CA ALA A 133 -3.05 -8.50 9.44
C ALA A 133 -2.80 -8.02 10.87
N PHE A 134 -2.74 -6.70 11.10
CA PHE A 134 -2.60 -6.15 12.45
C PHE A 134 -3.85 -6.49 13.27
N MET A 135 -3.64 -7.00 14.50
CA MET A 135 -4.73 -7.59 15.30
C MET A 135 -5.94 -6.68 15.48
N ALA A 136 -5.71 -5.36 15.66
CA ALA A 136 -6.81 -4.42 15.78
C ALA A 136 -7.60 -4.28 14.47
N VAL A 137 -6.93 -4.36 13.30
CA VAL A 137 -7.57 -4.36 11.99
C VAL A 137 -8.36 -5.64 11.78
N GLU A 138 -7.78 -6.80 12.09
CA GLU A 138 -8.47 -8.09 11.97
C GLU A 138 -9.69 -8.19 12.88
N ARG A 139 -9.60 -7.64 14.11
CA ARG A 139 -10.74 -7.58 15.03
C ARG A 139 -11.89 -6.76 14.41
N LEU A 140 -11.59 -5.58 13.86
CA LEU A 140 -12.58 -4.75 13.18
C LEU A 140 -13.16 -5.45 11.93
N LYS A 141 -12.32 -6.13 11.13
CA LYS A 141 -12.81 -6.91 9.98
C LYS A 141 -13.77 -8.02 10.40
N ARG A 142 -13.52 -8.72 11.50
CA ARG A 142 -14.46 -9.69 12.08
C ARG A 142 -15.76 -9.06 12.54
N ASP A 143 -15.72 -7.78 12.93
CA ASP A 143 -16.91 -6.99 13.32
C ASP A 143 -17.65 -6.41 12.10
N GLY A 144 -17.29 -6.80 10.87
CA GLY A 144 -17.94 -6.38 9.62
C GLY A 144 -17.42 -5.08 9.02
N TRP A 145 -16.23 -4.61 9.43
CA TRP A 145 -15.54 -3.52 8.77
C TRP A 145 -14.80 -4.01 7.53
N THR A 146 -14.80 -3.22 6.47
CA THR A 146 -14.11 -3.50 5.20
C THR A 146 -13.11 -2.41 4.89
N ASN A 147 -12.09 -2.70 4.07
CA ASN A 147 -11.12 -1.70 3.64
C ASN A 147 -11.83 -0.58 2.83
N ASP A 148 -11.44 0.68 3.09
CA ASP A 148 -12.00 1.85 2.38
C ASP A 148 -11.37 2.06 0.99
N ASP A 149 -10.26 1.36 0.68
CA ASP A 149 -9.49 1.51 -0.57
C ASP A 149 -10.09 0.71 -1.76
N GLN A 150 -11.25 0.09 -1.60
CA GLN A 150 -11.92 -0.72 -2.64
C GLN A 150 -13.06 0.04 -3.34
N LEU A 151 -12.79 1.26 -3.80
CA LEU A 151 -13.65 1.96 -4.78
C LEU A 151 -12.80 2.55 -5.89
#